data_5e15f1f0e5d45bfc86ec201a6633d7d6
#
_entry.id   5e15f1f0e5d45bfc86ec201a6633d7d6
#
_cell.length_a   1.000
_cell.length_b   1.000
_cell.length_c   1.000
_cell.angle_alpha   90.00
_cell.angle_beta   90.00
_cell.angle_gamma   90.00
#
_symmetry.space_group_name_H-M   'P 1'
#
loop_
_entity.id
_entity.type
_entity.pdbx_description
1 polymer ?
#
loop_
_entity_poly.entity_id
_entity_poly.type
_entity_poly.pdbx_seq_one_letter_code
_entity_poly.pdbx_strand_id
1 'polypeptide(L)'
;MPAGPHPASYYLQQAAHWANAYITGPNDAADTLNLYDVSGLAHFELYRALSLAGNPGGTGLETNQAALAADLQKQLNKAIAQSASDPFGFGFPWATYDTTSHGGGLAVMAAEYNFINGPALNGATSPAVYANRQLANILGANAWGTSLIVNDGTTFPLCMQHQVANLVPMPPNGPPFLSGAAVEGPNSITANGTLTGMVACPPNGVDVFSQFNSKAVYKDFVQSFPTDEPAIDLTASSFLAFSWQMAGAPSGTP
;
A
#
# COMPACT_ATOMS: atom_id res chain seq x y z
N MET A 1 -4.31 27.55 -4.68
CA MET A 1 -2.84 27.42 -4.69
C MET A 1 -2.27 28.65 -5.39
N PRO A 2 -1.11 29.20 -4.98
CA PRO A 2 -0.47 30.25 -5.75
C PRO A 2 -0.20 29.75 -7.18
N ALA A 3 -0.37 30.63 -8.17
CA ALA A 3 -0.06 30.29 -9.56
C ALA A 3 1.42 29.89 -9.67
N GLY A 4 1.69 28.75 -10.25
CA GLY A 4 3.05 28.33 -10.55
C GLY A 4 3.68 29.21 -11.62
N PRO A 5 5.01 29.08 -11.87
CA PRO A 5 5.74 29.89 -12.84
C PRO A 5 5.31 29.66 -14.31
N HIS A 6 4.55 28.59 -14.56
CA HIS A 6 4.08 28.23 -15.90
C HIS A 6 2.55 28.12 -15.95
N PRO A 7 1.92 28.23 -17.11
CA PRO A 7 0.48 28.01 -17.28
C PRO A 7 0.10 26.56 -17.02
N ALA A 8 -1.16 26.29 -16.67
CA ALA A 8 -1.68 24.95 -16.39
C ALA A 8 -1.42 23.95 -17.53
N SER A 9 -1.50 24.41 -18.78
CA SER A 9 -1.20 23.59 -19.96
C SER A 9 0.22 23.04 -19.98
N TYR A 10 1.18 23.79 -19.49
CA TYR A 10 2.56 23.30 -19.37
C TYR A 10 2.66 22.13 -18.42
N TYR A 11 2.04 22.22 -17.24
CA TYR A 11 2.06 21.14 -16.27
C TYR A 11 1.33 19.90 -16.76
N LEU A 12 0.21 20.06 -17.47
CA LEU A 12 -0.49 18.93 -18.10
C LEU A 12 0.38 18.26 -19.17
N GLN A 13 1.10 19.03 -20.00
CA GLN A 13 2.01 18.47 -21.00
C GLN A 13 3.14 17.68 -20.33
N GLN A 14 3.76 18.22 -19.27
CA GLN A 14 4.82 17.52 -18.55
C GLN A 14 4.30 16.25 -17.89
N ALA A 15 3.15 16.29 -17.22
CA ALA A 15 2.55 15.13 -16.58
C ALA A 15 2.20 14.05 -17.63
N ALA A 16 1.62 14.44 -18.76
CA ALA A 16 1.29 13.53 -19.86
C ALA A 16 2.54 12.90 -20.49
N HIS A 17 3.61 13.67 -20.65
CA HIS A 17 4.90 13.18 -21.14
C HIS A 17 5.48 12.09 -20.21
N TRP A 18 5.59 12.37 -18.92
CA TRP A 18 6.17 11.41 -17.96
C TRP A 18 5.29 10.18 -17.76
N ALA A 19 3.96 10.33 -17.75
CA ALA A 19 3.05 9.19 -17.70
C ALA A 19 3.20 8.31 -18.95
N ASN A 20 3.28 8.90 -20.14
CA ASN A 20 3.51 8.15 -21.37
C ASN A 20 4.87 7.45 -21.38
N ALA A 21 5.92 8.12 -20.91
CA ALA A 21 7.26 7.54 -20.81
C ALA A 21 7.28 6.35 -19.82
N TYR A 22 6.52 6.39 -18.73
CA TYR A 22 6.33 5.26 -17.83
C TYR A 22 5.59 4.11 -18.52
N ILE A 23 4.39 4.36 -19.05
CA ILE A 23 3.51 3.35 -19.67
C ILE A 23 4.17 2.61 -20.84
N THR A 24 4.99 3.33 -21.63
CA THR A 24 5.66 2.78 -22.80
C THR A 24 7.09 2.31 -22.53
N GLY A 25 7.61 2.58 -21.34
CA GLY A 25 8.98 2.29 -20.95
C GLY A 25 9.16 0.93 -20.28
N PRO A 26 10.42 0.57 -20.00
CA PRO A 26 10.75 -0.70 -19.35
C PRO A 26 10.35 -0.73 -17.88
N ASN A 27 10.08 0.41 -17.26
CA ASN A 27 9.72 0.53 -15.84
C ASN A 27 8.25 0.16 -15.58
N ASP A 28 7.42 0.07 -16.60
CA ASP A 28 6.05 -0.40 -16.50
C ASP A 28 6.01 -1.93 -16.33
N ALA A 29 6.64 -2.42 -15.27
CA ALA A 29 6.67 -3.83 -14.91
C ALA A 29 5.34 -4.31 -14.30
N ALA A 30 4.29 -3.50 -14.37
CA ALA A 30 3.02 -3.75 -13.72
C ALA A 30 3.17 -3.94 -12.20
N ASP A 31 3.99 -3.11 -11.56
CA ASP A 31 3.96 -3.00 -10.12
C ASP A 31 2.79 -2.11 -9.69
N THR A 32 2.31 -2.32 -8.49
CA THR A 32 1.20 -1.55 -7.92
C THR A 32 1.74 -0.47 -7.01
N LEU A 33 0.90 0.51 -6.68
CA LEU A 33 1.25 1.56 -5.73
C LEU A 33 1.85 0.98 -4.44
N ASN A 34 3.04 1.43 -4.12
CA ASN A 34 3.77 1.08 -2.90
C ASN A 34 4.80 2.17 -2.60
N LEU A 35 5.65 1.97 -1.60
CA LEU A 35 6.66 2.95 -1.21
C LEU A 35 7.74 3.21 -2.29
N TYR A 36 7.93 2.29 -3.24
CA TYR A 36 8.91 2.43 -4.32
C TYR A 36 8.32 2.92 -5.63
N ASP A 37 7.02 2.69 -5.85
CA ASP A 37 6.33 3.04 -7.09
C ASP A 37 5.02 3.78 -6.79
N VAL A 38 4.99 5.05 -7.13
CA VAL A 38 3.82 5.94 -6.97
C VAL A 38 3.12 6.23 -8.31
N SER A 39 3.44 5.50 -9.37
CA SER A 39 2.86 5.71 -10.70
C SER A 39 1.34 5.58 -10.69
N GLY A 40 0.79 4.61 -9.94
CA GLY A 40 -0.65 4.43 -9.80
C GLY A 40 -1.36 5.71 -9.35
N LEU A 41 -0.87 6.33 -8.27
CA LEU A 41 -1.41 7.60 -7.79
C LEU A 41 -1.21 8.75 -8.78
N ALA A 42 -0.04 8.84 -9.41
CA ALA A 42 0.26 9.88 -10.39
C ALA A 42 -0.66 9.77 -11.62
N HIS A 43 -0.92 8.56 -12.10
CA HIS A 43 -1.82 8.31 -13.24
C HIS A 43 -3.27 8.64 -12.90
N PHE A 44 -3.72 8.31 -11.70
CA PHE A 44 -5.05 8.70 -11.21
C PHE A 44 -5.20 10.23 -11.14
N GLU A 45 -4.24 10.94 -10.56
CA GLU A 45 -4.30 12.40 -10.46
C GLU A 45 -4.23 13.07 -11.83
N LEU A 46 -3.44 12.54 -12.77
CA LEU A 46 -3.45 13.05 -14.15
C LEU A 46 -4.80 12.79 -14.84
N TYR A 47 -5.42 11.62 -14.61
CA TYR A 47 -6.76 11.33 -15.12
C TYR A 47 -7.77 12.39 -14.67
N ARG A 48 -7.75 12.74 -13.37
CA ARG A 48 -8.61 13.79 -12.80
C ARG A 48 -8.30 15.17 -13.37
N ALA A 49 -7.02 15.50 -13.49
CA ALA A 49 -6.59 16.78 -14.05
C ALA A 49 -7.04 16.96 -15.51
N LEU A 50 -7.02 15.90 -16.32
CA LEU A 50 -7.55 15.92 -17.68
C LEU A 50 -9.05 16.16 -17.73
N SER A 51 -9.83 15.54 -16.83
CA SER A 51 -11.27 15.82 -16.69
C SER A 51 -11.53 17.29 -16.34
N LEU A 52 -10.84 17.82 -15.35
CA LEU A 52 -11.00 19.21 -14.92
C LEU A 52 -10.59 20.22 -15.99
N ALA A 53 -9.63 19.87 -16.83
CA ALA A 53 -9.22 20.68 -17.98
C ALA A 53 -10.19 20.60 -19.17
N GLY A 54 -11.21 19.74 -19.12
CA GLY A 54 -12.12 19.49 -20.23
C GLY A 54 -11.44 18.82 -21.43
N ASN A 55 -10.37 18.06 -21.19
CA ASN A 55 -9.59 17.40 -22.23
C ASN A 55 -9.44 15.88 -21.99
N PRO A 56 -10.55 15.14 -21.85
CA PRO A 56 -10.50 13.71 -21.53
C PRO A 56 -9.81 12.86 -22.61
N GLY A 57 -9.88 13.28 -23.88
CA GLY A 57 -9.18 12.62 -24.98
C GLY A 57 -7.69 12.92 -25.04
N GLY A 58 -7.19 13.87 -24.25
CA GLY A 58 -5.78 14.26 -24.24
C GLY A 58 -5.28 14.83 -25.56
N THR A 59 -6.16 15.51 -26.33
CA THR A 59 -5.78 16.04 -27.66
C THR A 59 -4.54 16.94 -27.58
N GLY A 60 -3.50 16.58 -28.32
CA GLY A 60 -2.21 17.29 -28.32
C GLY A 60 -1.30 16.92 -27.14
N LEU A 61 -1.70 15.94 -26.30
CA LEU A 61 -0.88 15.37 -25.21
C LEU A 61 -0.38 13.97 -25.61
N GLU A 62 0.70 13.53 -24.98
CA GLU A 62 1.32 12.21 -25.26
C GLU A 62 0.53 11.04 -24.67
N THR A 63 -0.35 11.30 -23.69
CA THR A 63 -1.26 10.30 -23.12
C THR A 63 -2.67 10.86 -22.94
N ASN A 64 -3.61 10.00 -22.57
CA ASN A 64 -5.01 10.36 -22.35
C ASN A 64 -5.63 9.50 -21.25
N GLN A 65 -6.86 9.81 -20.84
CA GLN A 65 -7.57 9.08 -19.79
C GLN A 65 -7.72 7.58 -20.08
N ALA A 66 -7.95 7.20 -21.33
CA ALA A 66 -8.10 5.79 -21.69
C ALA A 66 -6.79 5.00 -21.47
N ALA A 67 -5.64 5.60 -21.84
CA ALA A 67 -4.33 4.99 -21.61
C ALA A 67 -4.00 4.88 -20.12
N LEU A 68 -4.29 5.91 -19.33
CA LEU A 68 -4.10 5.91 -17.88
C LEU A 68 -4.97 4.85 -17.19
N ALA A 69 -6.26 4.77 -17.55
CA ALA A 69 -7.16 3.75 -17.02
C ALA A 69 -6.72 2.32 -17.41
N ALA A 70 -6.22 2.13 -18.63
CA ALA A 70 -5.71 0.84 -19.11
C ALA A 70 -4.45 0.40 -18.35
N ASP A 71 -3.59 1.35 -17.98
CA ASP A 71 -2.41 1.07 -17.18
C ASP A 71 -2.78 0.64 -15.75
N LEU A 72 -3.64 1.40 -15.07
CA LEU A 72 -4.18 1.02 -13.76
C LEU A 72 -4.88 -0.35 -13.83
N GLN A 73 -5.64 -0.63 -14.89
CA GLN A 73 -6.29 -1.93 -15.11
C GLN A 73 -5.28 -3.06 -15.22
N LYS A 74 -4.21 -2.86 -15.97
CA LYS A 74 -3.15 -3.86 -16.17
C LYS A 74 -2.50 -4.23 -14.84
N GLN A 75 -2.13 -3.24 -14.03
CA GLN A 75 -1.52 -3.43 -12.72
C GLN A 75 -2.47 -4.13 -11.75
N LEU A 76 -3.72 -3.70 -11.66
CA LEU A 76 -4.74 -4.36 -10.81
C LEU A 76 -5.05 -5.78 -11.27
N ASN A 77 -5.10 -6.05 -12.58
CA ASN A 77 -5.34 -7.41 -13.09
C ASN A 77 -4.20 -8.38 -12.73
N LYS A 78 -2.95 -7.91 -12.71
CA LYS A 78 -1.81 -8.69 -12.22
C LYS A 78 -1.99 -9.05 -10.74
N ALA A 79 -2.35 -8.08 -9.92
CA ALA A 79 -2.59 -8.28 -8.50
C ALA A 79 -3.80 -9.20 -8.23
N ILE A 80 -4.87 -9.11 -9.01
CA ILE A 80 -6.03 -10.01 -8.93
C ILE A 80 -5.64 -11.46 -9.28
N ALA A 81 -4.79 -11.65 -10.28
CA ALA A 81 -4.27 -12.97 -10.61
C ALA A 81 -3.45 -13.58 -9.44
N GLN A 82 -2.65 -12.75 -8.76
CA GLN A 82 -1.95 -13.15 -7.53
C GLN A 82 -2.93 -13.50 -6.41
N SER A 83 -3.96 -12.68 -6.19
CA SER A 83 -5.02 -12.91 -5.19
C SER A 83 -5.74 -14.23 -5.37
N ALA A 84 -5.91 -14.69 -6.60
CA ALA A 84 -6.57 -15.98 -6.91
C ALA A 84 -5.76 -17.20 -6.42
N SER A 85 -4.46 -17.05 -6.20
CA SER A 85 -3.58 -18.09 -5.68
C SER A 85 -3.33 -18.01 -4.18
N ASP A 86 -3.81 -16.94 -3.53
CA ASP A 86 -3.60 -16.69 -2.10
C ASP A 86 -4.85 -17.08 -1.30
N PRO A 87 -4.71 -17.84 -0.20
CA PRO A 87 -5.85 -18.28 0.63
C PRO A 87 -6.66 -17.12 1.23
N PHE A 88 -6.02 -15.98 1.47
CA PHE A 88 -6.64 -14.78 2.02
C PHE A 88 -7.02 -13.77 0.93
N GLY A 89 -6.70 -14.09 -0.33
CA GLY A 89 -6.97 -13.22 -1.46
C GLY A 89 -6.09 -11.98 -1.51
N PHE A 90 -4.88 -12.05 -0.97
CA PHE A 90 -3.93 -10.96 -1.00
C PHE A 90 -3.30 -10.80 -2.40
N GLY A 91 -3.26 -9.58 -2.88
CA GLY A 91 -2.83 -9.25 -4.24
C GLY A 91 -1.33 -9.12 -4.43
N PHE A 92 -0.56 -9.37 -3.38
CA PHE A 92 0.89 -9.32 -3.39
C PHE A 92 1.48 -10.54 -2.68
N PRO A 93 2.64 -11.08 -3.10
CA PRO A 93 3.21 -12.25 -2.45
C PRO A 93 3.70 -11.93 -1.03
N TRP A 94 3.16 -12.62 -0.03
CA TRP A 94 3.54 -12.45 1.38
C TRP A 94 5.05 -12.64 1.65
N ALA A 95 5.75 -13.36 0.80
CA ALA A 95 7.19 -13.62 0.95
C ALA A 95 8.08 -12.54 0.30
N THR A 96 7.50 -11.39 -0.08
CA THR A 96 8.23 -10.24 -0.64
C THR A 96 8.35 -9.15 0.43
N TYR A 97 9.12 -8.09 0.19
CA TYR A 97 9.27 -6.97 1.13
C TYR A 97 8.04 -6.07 1.18
N ASP A 98 7.91 -5.30 2.26
CA ASP A 98 7.00 -4.17 2.38
C ASP A 98 5.54 -4.53 2.08
N THR A 99 5.14 -5.73 2.51
CA THR A 99 3.80 -6.27 2.20
C THR A 99 2.68 -5.36 2.69
N THR A 100 2.90 -4.62 3.78
CA THR A 100 1.91 -3.65 4.28
C THR A 100 1.74 -2.47 3.33
N SER A 101 2.86 -1.94 2.79
CA SER A 101 2.80 -0.85 1.79
C SER A 101 2.08 -1.29 0.52
N HIS A 102 2.40 -2.49 0.01
CA HIS A 102 1.71 -3.06 -1.15
C HIS A 102 0.22 -3.29 -0.89
N GLY A 103 -0.15 -3.81 0.28
CA GLY A 103 -1.56 -4.00 0.65
C GLY A 103 -2.35 -2.69 0.71
N GLY A 104 -1.78 -1.66 1.35
CA GLY A 104 -2.33 -0.32 1.38
C GLY A 104 -2.46 0.29 -0.02
N GLY A 105 -1.39 0.20 -0.81
CA GLY A 105 -1.38 0.70 -2.19
C GLY A 105 -2.39 0.01 -3.11
N LEU A 106 -2.55 -1.30 -3.01
CA LEU A 106 -3.59 -2.06 -3.73
C LEU A 106 -5.00 -1.61 -3.36
N ALA A 107 -5.24 -1.35 -2.07
CA ALA A 107 -6.53 -0.83 -1.61
C ALA A 107 -6.80 0.57 -2.19
N VAL A 108 -5.79 1.45 -2.19
CA VAL A 108 -5.87 2.79 -2.80
C VAL A 108 -6.17 2.69 -4.29
N MET A 109 -5.34 1.98 -5.06
CA MET A 109 -5.50 1.88 -6.51
C MET A 109 -6.87 1.32 -6.91
N ALA A 110 -7.37 0.31 -6.19
CA ALA A 110 -8.68 -0.24 -6.47
C ALA A 110 -9.81 0.75 -6.14
N ALA A 111 -9.67 1.55 -5.08
CA ALA A 111 -10.62 2.61 -4.75
C ALA A 111 -10.60 3.73 -5.82
N GLU A 112 -9.44 4.16 -6.24
CA GLU A 112 -9.24 5.14 -7.33
C GLU A 112 -9.82 4.64 -8.66
N TYR A 113 -9.57 3.36 -8.98
CA TYR A 113 -10.10 2.74 -10.17
C TYR A 113 -11.64 2.64 -10.15
N ASN A 114 -12.21 2.35 -8.97
CA ASN A 114 -13.66 2.41 -8.76
C ASN A 114 -14.20 3.84 -8.96
N PHE A 115 -13.50 4.83 -8.44
CA PHE A 115 -13.88 6.25 -8.56
C PHE A 115 -13.96 6.71 -10.01
N ILE A 116 -12.99 6.36 -10.85
CA ILE A 116 -12.98 6.74 -12.27
C ILE A 116 -13.93 5.89 -13.13
N ASN A 117 -14.67 4.94 -12.55
CA ASN A 117 -15.49 3.96 -13.26
C ASN A 117 -14.69 3.25 -14.36
N GLY A 118 -13.50 2.77 -14.01
CA GLY A 118 -12.60 2.09 -14.94
C GLY A 118 -13.25 0.86 -15.58
N PRO A 119 -12.74 0.39 -16.74
CA PRO A 119 -13.22 -0.82 -17.40
C PRO A 119 -13.20 -2.06 -16.47
N ALA A 120 -13.97 -3.10 -16.79
CA ALA A 120 -14.07 -4.30 -15.95
C ALA A 120 -12.69 -4.92 -15.69
N LEU A 121 -12.42 -5.25 -14.43
CA LEU A 121 -11.23 -5.99 -14.02
C LEU A 121 -11.41 -7.49 -14.31
N ASN A 122 -10.31 -8.21 -14.46
CA ASN A 122 -10.33 -9.67 -14.59
C ASN A 122 -10.89 -10.30 -13.29
N GLY A 123 -11.81 -11.26 -13.44
CA GLY A 123 -12.52 -11.83 -12.30
C GLY A 123 -13.79 -11.04 -11.94
N ALA A 124 -14.69 -11.68 -11.21
CA ALA A 124 -16.02 -11.16 -10.92
C ALA A 124 -16.07 -10.15 -9.76
N THR A 125 -14.94 -9.71 -9.24
CA THR A 125 -14.89 -8.86 -8.05
C THR A 125 -14.90 -7.39 -8.44
N SER A 126 -15.82 -6.60 -7.87
CA SER A 126 -15.80 -5.16 -8.08
C SER A 126 -14.55 -4.54 -7.45
N PRO A 127 -14.03 -3.41 -8.00
CA PRO A 127 -12.85 -2.74 -7.44
C PRO A 127 -13.02 -2.35 -5.96
N ALA A 128 -14.21 -1.92 -5.55
CA ALA A 128 -14.51 -1.57 -4.16
C ALA A 128 -14.41 -2.79 -3.21
N VAL A 129 -14.93 -3.94 -3.62
CA VAL A 129 -14.82 -5.19 -2.85
C VAL A 129 -13.37 -5.65 -2.78
N TYR A 130 -12.63 -5.51 -3.87
CA TYR A 130 -11.21 -5.84 -3.91
C TYR A 130 -10.40 -4.94 -2.97
N ALA A 131 -10.63 -3.61 -3.01
CA ALA A 131 -9.99 -2.65 -2.09
C ALA A 131 -10.20 -3.04 -0.62
N ASN A 132 -11.44 -3.33 -0.23
CA ASN A 132 -11.78 -3.74 1.13
C ASN A 132 -11.07 -5.05 1.54
N ARG A 133 -10.93 -6.00 0.62
CA ARG A 133 -10.21 -7.25 0.89
C ARG A 133 -8.72 -6.99 1.14
N GLN A 134 -8.07 -6.16 0.31
CA GLN A 134 -6.66 -5.84 0.49
C GLN A 134 -6.44 -5.12 1.83
N LEU A 135 -7.31 -4.17 2.18
CA LEU A 135 -7.26 -3.51 3.47
C LEU A 135 -7.48 -4.49 4.63
N ALA A 136 -8.44 -5.41 4.52
CA ALA A 136 -8.69 -6.44 5.53
C ALA A 136 -7.47 -7.34 5.76
N ASN A 137 -6.69 -7.65 4.72
CA ASN A 137 -5.47 -8.45 4.86
C ASN A 137 -4.43 -7.78 5.77
N ILE A 138 -4.24 -6.45 5.66
CA ILE A 138 -3.32 -5.73 6.54
C ILE A 138 -3.89 -5.49 7.94
N LEU A 139 -5.22 -5.62 8.11
CA LEU A 139 -5.92 -5.49 9.40
C LEU A 139 -6.15 -6.83 10.11
N GLY A 140 -5.52 -7.90 9.67
CA GLY A 140 -5.53 -9.19 10.37
C GLY A 140 -6.22 -10.35 9.65
N ALA A 141 -6.86 -10.14 8.50
CA ALA A 141 -7.34 -11.24 7.67
C ALA A 141 -6.16 -11.88 6.90
N ASN A 142 -5.18 -12.40 7.63
CA ASN A 142 -3.95 -12.99 7.15
C ASN A 142 -3.58 -14.25 7.93
N ALA A 143 -2.54 -14.96 7.54
CA ALA A 143 -2.16 -16.23 8.15
C ALA A 143 -1.77 -16.12 9.64
N TRP A 144 -1.33 -14.97 10.08
CA TRP A 144 -0.88 -14.72 11.46
C TRP A 144 -2.01 -14.21 12.36
N GLY A 145 -3.16 -13.81 11.78
CA GLY A 145 -4.31 -13.28 12.53
C GLY A 145 -3.98 -11.98 13.28
N THR A 146 -3.04 -11.20 12.77
CA THR A 146 -2.59 -9.95 13.40
C THR A 146 -2.75 -8.77 12.46
N SER A 147 -3.18 -7.63 12.99
CA SER A 147 -3.06 -6.35 12.30
C SER A 147 -1.58 -6.04 12.08
N LEU A 148 -1.26 -5.41 10.97
CA LEU A 148 0.08 -4.87 10.67
C LEU A 148 0.14 -3.36 10.99
N ILE A 149 -0.91 -2.85 11.63
CA ILE A 149 -1.04 -1.47 12.08
C ILE A 149 -0.97 -1.46 13.61
N VAL A 150 -0.08 -0.65 14.13
CA VAL A 150 0.17 -0.55 15.59
C VAL A 150 -1.08 -0.02 16.30
N ASN A 151 -1.49 -0.71 17.36
CA ASN A 151 -2.67 -0.40 18.18
C ASN A 151 -4.01 -0.45 17.42
N ASP A 152 -4.07 -1.24 16.35
CA ASP A 152 -5.33 -1.55 15.67
C ASP A 152 -5.75 -2.99 15.94
N GLY A 153 -7.04 -3.19 16.29
CA GLY A 153 -7.58 -4.50 16.63
C GLY A 153 -7.13 -5.04 17.99
N THR A 154 -7.20 -6.35 18.16
CA THR A 154 -6.84 -7.06 19.42
C THR A 154 -5.45 -7.68 19.39
N THR A 155 -4.91 -7.91 18.21
CA THR A 155 -3.56 -8.43 17.98
C THR A 155 -2.87 -7.52 16.96
N PHE A 156 -1.77 -6.91 17.36
CA PHE A 156 -1.04 -5.93 16.56
C PHE A 156 0.44 -5.90 17.00
N PRO A 157 1.35 -5.25 16.24
CA PRO A 157 2.76 -5.16 16.60
C PRO A 157 2.99 -4.47 17.93
N LEU A 158 3.73 -5.14 18.81
CA LEU A 158 4.09 -4.64 20.14
C LEU A 158 5.59 -4.37 20.26
N CYS A 159 6.40 -5.12 19.53
CA CYS A 159 7.85 -5.17 19.66
C CYS A 159 8.56 -4.50 18.47
N MET A 160 8.04 -3.38 18.02
CA MET A 160 8.55 -2.67 16.84
C MET A 160 10.06 -2.40 16.91
N GLN A 161 10.72 -2.64 15.80
CA GLN A 161 12.12 -2.25 15.60
C GLN A 161 12.19 -0.73 15.35
N HIS A 162 12.08 0.05 16.43
CA HIS A 162 12.09 1.50 16.38
C HIS A 162 12.65 2.09 17.67
N GLN A 163 13.71 2.90 17.56
CA GLN A 163 14.44 3.41 18.72
C GLN A 163 13.54 4.17 19.70
N VAL A 164 12.70 5.07 19.22
CA VAL A 164 11.84 5.88 20.11
C VAL A 164 10.74 5.00 20.75
N ALA A 165 10.06 4.17 19.97
CA ALA A 165 9.03 3.28 20.49
C ALA A 165 9.59 2.25 21.49
N ASN A 166 10.82 1.78 21.28
CA ASN A 166 11.43 0.77 22.12
C ASN A 166 12.11 1.36 23.40
N LEU A 167 12.32 2.68 23.46
CA LEU A 167 12.85 3.33 24.66
C LEU A 167 11.80 3.64 25.72
N VAL A 168 10.50 3.54 25.37
CA VAL A 168 9.40 3.74 26.31
C VAL A 168 8.78 2.41 26.73
N PRO A 169 8.07 2.35 27.87
CA PRO A 169 7.40 1.13 28.29
C PRO A 169 6.45 0.62 27.22
N MET A 170 6.71 -0.58 26.74
CA MET A 170 5.84 -1.27 25.79
C MET A 170 4.65 -1.92 26.50
N PRO A 171 3.52 -2.17 25.82
CA PRO A 171 2.45 -2.97 26.39
C PRO A 171 2.96 -4.33 26.90
N PRO A 172 2.41 -4.87 28.03
CA PRO A 172 1.27 -4.32 28.82
C PRO A 172 1.64 -3.22 29.81
N ASN A 173 2.90 -2.79 29.88
CA ASN A 173 3.41 -1.89 30.92
C ASN A 173 3.24 -0.40 30.57
N GLY A 174 2.71 -0.09 29.41
CA GLY A 174 2.43 1.27 28.93
C GLY A 174 1.52 1.26 27.71
N PRO A 175 1.03 2.43 27.29
CA PRO A 175 0.25 2.52 26.06
C PRO A 175 1.10 2.17 24.84
N PRO A 176 0.50 1.63 23.76
CA PRO A 176 1.19 1.45 22.50
C PRO A 176 1.79 2.77 22.03
N PHE A 177 3.04 2.74 21.65
CA PHE A 177 3.70 3.90 21.04
C PHE A 177 3.58 3.82 19.53
N LEU A 178 3.54 4.96 18.83
CA LEU A 178 3.33 5.04 17.38
C LEU A 178 2.01 4.41 16.90
N SER A 179 0.93 4.58 17.67
CA SER A 179 -0.41 4.12 17.25
C SER A 179 -0.75 4.59 15.83
N GLY A 180 -1.20 3.67 14.99
CA GLY A 180 -1.50 3.92 13.58
C GLY A 180 -0.32 3.78 12.63
N ALA A 181 0.90 3.58 13.13
CA ALA A 181 2.04 3.27 12.28
C ALA A 181 1.89 1.89 11.63
N ALA A 182 2.28 1.76 10.36
CA ALA A 182 2.35 0.50 9.66
C ALA A 182 3.76 -0.08 9.75
N VAL A 183 3.87 -1.36 10.08
CA VAL A 183 5.13 -2.10 10.04
C VAL A 183 5.34 -2.73 8.66
N GLU A 184 6.58 -3.17 8.37
CA GLU A 184 6.96 -3.86 7.12
C GLU A 184 5.98 -4.97 6.71
N GLY A 185 5.62 -5.79 7.68
CA GLY A 185 4.78 -6.96 7.46
C GLY A 185 5.57 -8.24 7.11
N PRO A 186 4.85 -9.33 6.86
CA PRO A 186 5.47 -10.62 6.54
C PRO A 186 6.33 -10.57 5.28
N ASN A 187 7.49 -11.28 5.30
CA ASN A 187 8.34 -11.47 4.13
C ASN A 187 9.22 -12.73 4.25
N SER A 188 10.14 -12.97 3.31
CA SER A 188 11.04 -14.13 3.33
C SER A 188 12.35 -13.91 4.07
N ILE A 189 12.60 -12.70 4.58
CA ILE A 189 13.85 -12.36 5.24
C ILE A 189 13.79 -12.71 6.71
N THR A 190 14.81 -13.39 7.20
CA THR A 190 14.95 -13.77 8.61
C THR A 190 16.12 -13.07 9.29
N ALA A 191 16.68 -12.03 8.67
CA ALA A 191 17.75 -11.24 9.25
C ALA A 191 17.30 -10.53 10.53
N ASN A 192 18.25 -10.31 11.43
CA ASN A 192 18.01 -9.53 12.64
C ASN A 192 18.91 -8.29 12.64
N GLY A 193 18.34 -7.17 13.03
CA GLY A 193 19.08 -5.94 13.31
C GLY A 193 19.78 -5.98 14.67
N THR A 194 20.59 -4.96 14.92
CA THR A 194 21.25 -4.77 16.23
C THR A 194 20.32 -4.06 17.19
N LEU A 195 20.44 -4.40 18.48
CA LEU A 195 19.62 -3.80 19.55
C LEU A 195 20.31 -2.68 20.32
N THR A 196 21.37 -2.09 19.79
CA THR A 196 22.12 -1.04 20.51
C THR A 196 21.18 0.06 21.02
N GLY A 197 21.05 0.16 22.34
CA GLY A 197 20.20 1.15 23.00
C GLY A 197 18.71 0.82 23.05
N MET A 198 18.29 -0.32 22.53
CA MET A 198 16.88 -0.77 22.60
C MET A 198 16.67 -1.84 23.68
N VAL A 199 15.46 -1.90 24.20
CA VAL A 199 15.04 -2.91 25.18
C VAL A 199 14.66 -4.20 24.45
N ALA A 200 15.03 -5.36 25.02
CA ALA A 200 14.63 -6.64 24.45
C ALA A 200 13.10 -6.80 24.44
N CYS A 201 12.54 -7.09 23.29
CA CYS A 201 11.11 -7.32 23.10
C CYS A 201 10.90 -8.41 22.04
N PRO A 202 10.07 -9.44 22.32
CA PRO A 202 9.38 -9.70 23.58
C PRO A 202 10.37 -10.09 24.69
N PRO A 203 10.07 -9.77 25.96
CA PRO A 203 11.03 -9.96 27.07
C PRO A 203 11.34 -11.44 27.36
N ASN A 204 10.45 -12.35 26.98
CA ASN A 204 10.62 -13.79 27.13
C ASN A 204 11.28 -14.46 25.89
N GLY A 205 11.52 -13.71 24.81
CA GLY A 205 12.11 -14.23 23.58
C GLY A 205 11.24 -15.25 22.83
N VAL A 206 9.95 -15.33 23.12
CA VAL A 206 9.04 -16.30 22.48
C VAL A 206 8.36 -15.69 21.26
N ASP A 207 8.59 -16.29 20.08
CA ASP A 207 7.90 -15.96 18.84
C ASP A 207 6.53 -16.69 18.81
N VAL A 208 5.47 -15.93 19.10
CA VAL A 208 4.09 -16.45 19.10
C VAL A 208 3.55 -16.75 17.72
N PHE A 209 4.19 -16.21 16.67
CA PHE A 209 3.78 -16.39 15.29
C PHE A 209 4.53 -17.53 14.57
N SER A 210 5.55 -18.12 15.19
CA SER A 210 6.43 -19.12 14.57
C SER A 210 5.69 -20.30 13.95
N GLN A 211 4.58 -20.73 14.56
CA GLN A 211 3.76 -21.84 14.07
C GLN A 211 3.02 -21.54 12.75
N PHE A 212 2.86 -20.27 12.40
CA PHE A 212 2.18 -19.82 11.18
C PHE A 212 3.17 -19.48 10.06
N ASN A 213 4.47 -19.46 10.38
CA ASN A 213 5.52 -19.13 9.44
C ASN A 213 5.79 -20.29 8.47
N SER A 214 6.03 -19.94 7.19
CA SER A 214 6.42 -20.88 6.15
C SER A 214 7.38 -20.21 5.16
N LYS A 215 7.01 -19.98 3.91
CA LYS A 215 7.80 -19.20 2.94
C LYS A 215 7.83 -17.71 3.33
N ALA A 216 6.74 -17.21 3.87
CA ALA A 216 6.66 -15.91 4.50
C ALA A 216 6.77 -16.07 6.01
N VAL A 217 7.47 -15.16 6.64
CA VAL A 217 7.73 -15.11 8.09
C VAL A 217 7.26 -13.77 8.61
N TYR A 218 6.55 -13.78 9.73
CA TYR A 218 6.29 -12.60 10.54
C TYR A 218 6.82 -12.84 11.96
N LYS A 219 7.50 -11.86 12.49
CA LYS A 219 8.01 -11.85 13.87
C LYS A 219 7.76 -10.49 14.48
N ASP A 220 7.04 -10.45 15.59
CA ASP A 220 6.90 -9.26 16.42
C ASP A 220 8.07 -9.23 17.43
N PHE A 221 9.22 -8.84 16.94
CA PHE A 221 10.50 -8.81 17.67
C PHE A 221 11.26 -7.55 17.35
N VAL A 222 11.73 -6.87 18.36
CA VAL A 222 12.51 -5.64 18.22
C VAL A 222 13.76 -5.79 17.32
N GLN A 223 14.26 -7.00 17.12
CA GLN A 223 15.39 -7.27 16.21
C GLN A 223 14.95 -7.55 14.77
N SER A 224 13.66 -7.79 14.56
CA SER A 224 13.15 -8.18 13.25
C SER A 224 12.79 -6.97 12.41
N PHE A 225 13.80 -6.17 12.01
CA PHE A 225 13.55 -5.04 11.11
C PHE A 225 12.77 -5.46 9.84
N PRO A 226 13.00 -6.66 9.26
CA PRO A 226 12.32 -7.00 8.01
C PRO A 226 10.80 -7.17 8.14
N THR A 227 10.29 -7.38 9.36
CA THR A 227 8.86 -7.64 9.56
C THR A 227 8.18 -6.62 10.46
N ASP A 228 8.95 -5.93 11.32
CA ASP A 228 8.39 -5.18 12.44
C ASP A 228 8.95 -3.75 12.56
N GLU A 229 9.68 -3.27 11.56
CA GLU A 229 10.09 -1.87 11.46
C GLU A 229 8.93 -1.02 10.96
N PRO A 230 8.51 0.02 11.70
CA PRO A 230 7.54 0.97 11.20
C PRO A 230 8.25 2.09 10.44
N ALA A 231 7.66 2.51 9.30
CA ALA A 231 8.19 3.63 8.53
C ALA A 231 7.08 4.58 8.06
N ILE A 232 7.46 5.82 7.74
CA ILE A 232 6.52 6.87 7.32
C ILE A 232 5.89 6.51 5.97
N ASP A 233 6.68 6.00 5.05
CA ASP A 233 6.26 5.60 3.70
C ASP A 233 5.34 4.37 3.73
N LEU A 234 5.61 3.38 4.58
CA LEU A 234 4.70 2.26 4.84
C LEU A 234 3.34 2.75 5.36
N THR A 235 3.40 3.71 6.29
CA THR A 235 2.20 4.29 6.92
C THR A 235 1.41 5.14 5.93
N ALA A 236 2.07 5.84 5.01
CA ALA A 236 1.41 6.75 4.07
C ALA A 236 0.41 6.04 3.15
N SER A 237 0.76 4.88 2.59
CA SER A 237 -0.15 4.10 1.75
C SER A 237 -1.36 3.58 2.53
N SER A 238 -1.13 3.10 3.76
CA SER A 238 -2.20 2.65 4.66
C SER A 238 -3.12 3.80 5.07
N PHE A 239 -2.56 4.96 5.42
CA PHE A 239 -3.32 6.16 5.77
C PHE A 239 -4.23 6.60 4.61
N LEU A 240 -3.73 6.60 3.38
CA LEU A 240 -4.52 6.94 2.20
C LEU A 240 -5.64 5.91 1.95
N ALA A 241 -5.35 4.62 2.14
CA ALA A 241 -6.35 3.56 2.03
C ALA A 241 -7.49 3.72 3.05
N PHE A 242 -7.16 4.02 4.31
CA PHE A 242 -8.16 4.31 5.34
C PHE A 242 -8.97 5.56 5.01
N SER A 243 -8.33 6.60 4.46
CA SER A 243 -9.02 7.83 4.06
C SER A 243 -10.06 7.56 2.97
N TRP A 244 -9.74 6.74 1.97
CA TRP A 244 -10.69 6.29 0.95
C TRP A 244 -11.85 5.49 1.55
N GLN A 245 -11.56 4.60 2.50
CA GLN A 245 -12.59 3.81 3.18
C GLN A 245 -13.52 4.70 4.01
N MET A 246 -12.98 5.65 4.76
CA MET A 246 -13.76 6.59 5.57
C MET A 246 -14.63 7.52 4.70
N ALA A 247 -14.18 7.86 3.51
CA ALA A 247 -14.96 8.62 2.53
C ALA A 247 -16.10 7.80 1.89
N GLY A 248 -16.25 6.52 2.25
CA GLY A 248 -17.27 5.63 1.69
C GLY A 248 -16.92 5.08 0.31
N ALA A 249 -15.65 5.07 -0.06
CA ALA A 249 -15.16 4.63 -1.37
C ALA A 249 -16.05 5.15 -2.52
N PRO A 250 -16.22 6.47 -2.67
CA PRO A 250 -17.19 7.03 -3.60
C PRO A 250 -16.88 6.59 -5.03
N SER A 251 -17.92 6.24 -5.77
CA SER A 251 -17.87 6.21 -7.23
C SER A 251 -18.33 7.58 -7.72
N GLY A 252 -17.58 8.21 -8.58
CA GLY A 252 -17.97 9.54 -9.07
C GLY A 252 -17.14 9.99 -10.26
N THR A 253 -17.75 10.89 -11.04
CA THR A 253 -16.99 11.71 -11.98
C THR A 253 -16.24 12.78 -11.17
N PRO A 254 -14.97 13.04 -11.51
CA PRO A 254 -14.21 14.15 -10.91
C PRO A 254 -14.85 15.50 -11.15
#